data_180a5e0bcb8b362349fae6f94bfef05c
#
_entry.id   180a5e0bcb8b362349fae6f94bfef05c
#
_cell.length_a   1.000
_cell.length_b   1.000
_cell.length_c   1.000
_cell.angle_alpha   90.00
_cell.angle_beta   90.00
_cell.angle_gamma   90.00
#
_symmetry.space_group_name_H-M   'P 1'
#
loop_
_entity.id
_entity.type
_entity.pdbx_description
1 polymer ?
#
loop_
_entity_poly.entity_id
_entity_poly.type
_entity_poly.pdbx_seq_one_letter_code
_entity_poly.pdbx_strand_id
1 'polypeptide(L)'
;MGPVDAVGEESALAAIVAARNEGERIVATVAALREVFPSARIWVADDASEDGTGEKAMAAGAEVVSRGHPHGKGANVTAAAEAALSVQPPPRFVLLCDGDLGASAARLAPLVDAVAGEECDLAVASFSRHVGGGFGIALGFARWAIRRLCGVETVAPISGQRAMRVEVLRATLPFAQGYGMEIGMTVDAVRAGYRLREQELDLEHRATGRDLGGFLHRARQLRDFGRVYLARRRLRSPGRR
;
A
#
# COMPACT_ATOMS: atom_id res chain seq x y z
N MET A 1 -19.04 -14.23 -16.50
CA MET A 1 -18.06 -13.14 -16.67
C MET A 1 -17.92 -12.49 -15.31
N GLY A 2 -16.81 -12.74 -14.64
CA GLY A 2 -16.54 -12.18 -13.31
C GLY A 2 -15.96 -10.77 -13.39
N PRO A 3 -15.93 -9.99 -12.27
CA PRO A 3 -15.42 -8.62 -12.26
C PRO A 3 -13.96 -8.46 -12.70
N VAL A 4 -13.15 -9.52 -12.64
CA VAL A 4 -11.77 -9.54 -13.17
C VAL A 4 -11.73 -9.36 -14.69
N ASP A 5 -12.79 -9.80 -15.42
CA ASP A 5 -12.89 -9.63 -16.88
C ASP A 5 -13.16 -8.17 -17.30
N ALA A 6 -13.67 -7.32 -16.36
CA ALA A 6 -13.86 -5.89 -16.60
C ALA A 6 -12.54 -5.09 -16.58
N VAL A 7 -11.43 -5.69 -16.11
CA VAL A 7 -10.06 -5.16 -16.16
C VAL A 7 -9.37 -5.48 -17.50
N GLY A 8 -10.03 -6.16 -18.42
CA GLY A 8 -9.51 -6.72 -19.68
C GLY A 8 -9.20 -5.72 -20.81
N GLU A 9 -9.23 -4.41 -20.57
CA GLU A 9 -8.59 -3.43 -21.45
C GLU A 9 -7.10 -3.34 -21.10
N GLU A 10 -6.24 -3.46 -22.11
CA GLU A 10 -4.78 -3.39 -21.98
C GLU A 10 -4.36 -2.31 -20.97
N SER A 11 -3.67 -2.72 -19.89
CA SER A 11 -3.09 -1.83 -18.87
C SER A 11 -4.04 -1.08 -17.92
N ALA A 12 -5.27 -1.53 -17.70
CA ALA A 12 -6.17 -0.85 -16.77
C ALA A 12 -5.70 -0.88 -15.29
N LEU A 13 -4.85 -1.85 -14.90
CA LEU A 13 -4.32 -2.02 -13.54
C LEU A 13 -2.81 -1.78 -13.49
N ALA A 14 -2.38 -0.93 -12.56
CA ALA A 14 -1.00 -0.81 -12.12
C ALA A 14 -0.82 -1.46 -10.73
N ALA A 15 0.06 -2.45 -10.61
CA ALA A 15 0.45 -3.01 -9.32
C ALA A 15 1.78 -2.39 -8.88
N ILE A 16 1.83 -1.79 -7.70
CA ILE A 16 3.03 -1.17 -7.13
C ILE A 16 3.42 -1.94 -5.87
N VAL A 17 4.57 -2.59 -5.93
CA VAL A 17 5.10 -3.47 -4.89
C VAL A 17 6.19 -2.73 -4.12
N ALA A 18 5.97 -2.45 -2.83
CA ALA A 18 6.99 -1.85 -1.97
C ALA A 18 7.96 -2.94 -1.50
N ALA A 19 9.25 -2.79 -1.79
CA ALA A 19 10.26 -3.78 -1.43
C ALA A 19 11.51 -3.15 -0.81
N ARG A 20 12.08 -3.85 0.18
CA ARG A 20 13.41 -3.61 0.70
C ARG A 20 13.98 -4.88 1.30
N ASN A 21 15.02 -5.42 0.68
CA ASN A 21 15.65 -6.69 1.05
C ASN A 21 14.64 -7.85 1.11
N GLU A 22 13.87 -8.00 0.00
CA GLU A 22 12.89 -9.07 -0.20
C GLU A 22 13.30 -10.03 -1.32
N GLY A 23 14.61 -10.18 -1.56
CA GLY A 23 15.17 -11.00 -2.64
C GLY A 23 14.80 -12.48 -2.59
N GLU A 24 14.36 -13.00 -1.43
CA GLU A 24 13.84 -14.36 -1.29
C GLU A 24 12.38 -14.52 -1.75
N ARG A 25 11.57 -13.45 -1.70
CA ARG A 25 10.11 -13.52 -1.89
C ARG A 25 9.61 -12.72 -3.08
N ILE A 26 10.36 -11.71 -3.52
CA ILE A 26 9.91 -10.79 -4.56
C ILE A 26 9.51 -11.49 -5.86
N VAL A 27 10.26 -12.53 -6.26
CA VAL A 27 9.96 -13.32 -7.47
C VAL A 27 8.58 -13.99 -7.36
N ALA A 28 8.32 -14.64 -6.22
CA ALA A 28 7.03 -15.30 -5.97
C ALA A 28 5.88 -14.29 -5.89
N THR A 29 6.12 -13.10 -5.29
CA THR A 29 5.13 -12.02 -5.24
C THR A 29 4.78 -11.50 -6.64
N VAL A 30 5.79 -11.22 -7.48
CA VAL A 30 5.57 -10.75 -8.85
C VAL A 30 4.89 -11.83 -9.69
N ALA A 31 5.31 -13.10 -9.57
CA ALA A 31 4.69 -14.21 -10.30
C ALA A 31 3.21 -14.39 -9.93
N ALA A 32 2.87 -14.36 -8.65
CA ALA A 32 1.50 -14.46 -8.16
C ALA A 32 0.61 -13.30 -8.66
N LEU A 33 1.14 -12.07 -8.71
CA LEU A 33 0.42 -10.92 -9.26
C LEU A 33 0.18 -11.07 -10.77
N ARG A 34 1.17 -11.60 -11.52
CA ARG A 34 1.02 -11.85 -12.96
C ARG A 34 0.02 -12.95 -13.28
N GLU A 35 -0.05 -13.97 -12.43
CA GLU A 35 -1.00 -15.07 -12.59
C GLU A 35 -2.45 -14.56 -12.48
N VAL A 36 -2.73 -13.71 -11.50
CA VAL A 36 -4.08 -13.19 -11.22
C VAL A 36 -4.43 -11.98 -12.08
N PHE A 37 -3.43 -11.15 -12.40
CA PHE A 37 -3.59 -9.94 -13.20
C PHE A 37 -2.65 -9.95 -14.41
N PRO A 38 -2.90 -10.80 -15.42
CA PRO A 38 -1.96 -11.02 -16.53
C PRO A 38 -1.71 -9.77 -17.38
N SER A 39 -2.67 -8.85 -17.46
CA SER A 39 -2.55 -7.57 -18.19
C SER A 39 -2.03 -6.42 -17.31
N ALA A 40 -1.83 -6.62 -16.00
CA ALA A 40 -1.35 -5.56 -15.12
C ALA A 40 0.12 -5.22 -15.40
N ARG A 41 0.44 -3.92 -15.37
CA ARG A 41 1.84 -3.48 -15.28
C ARG A 41 2.27 -3.50 -13.82
N ILE A 42 3.43 -4.11 -13.55
CA ILE A 42 3.93 -4.28 -12.18
C ILE A 42 5.19 -3.42 -12.00
N TRP A 43 5.15 -2.50 -11.05
CA TRP A 43 6.28 -1.70 -10.60
C TRP A 43 6.76 -2.17 -9.24
N VAL A 44 8.05 -2.34 -9.06
CA VAL A 44 8.67 -2.59 -7.76
C VAL A 44 9.35 -1.31 -7.29
N ALA A 45 8.85 -0.74 -6.21
CA ALA A 45 9.45 0.40 -5.52
C ALA A 45 10.54 -0.11 -4.57
N ASP A 46 11.75 -0.22 -5.08
CA ASP A 46 12.91 -0.76 -4.34
C ASP A 46 13.61 0.34 -3.52
N ASP A 47 13.62 0.21 -2.19
CA ASP A 47 14.23 1.16 -1.27
C ASP A 47 15.73 0.89 -1.04
N ALA A 48 16.50 0.82 -2.14
CA ALA A 48 17.93 0.54 -2.16
C ALA A 48 18.26 -0.79 -1.45
N SER A 49 17.71 -1.88 -1.97
CA SER A 49 18.02 -3.24 -1.50
C SER A 49 19.46 -3.65 -1.85
N GLU A 50 20.08 -4.45 -0.97
CA GLU A 50 21.46 -4.95 -1.12
C GLU A 50 21.51 -6.47 -1.39
N ASP A 51 20.34 -7.14 -1.48
CA ASP A 51 20.20 -8.60 -1.59
C ASP A 51 19.78 -9.09 -2.98
N GLY A 52 19.84 -8.18 -3.99
CA GLY A 52 19.44 -8.49 -5.36
C GLY A 52 17.92 -8.43 -5.59
N THR A 53 17.15 -7.79 -4.70
CA THR A 53 15.70 -7.64 -4.85
C THR A 53 15.33 -7.01 -6.19
N GLY A 54 15.98 -5.90 -6.56
CA GLY A 54 15.69 -5.18 -7.80
C GLY A 54 15.95 -6.00 -9.04
N GLU A 55 17.12 -6.65 -9.14
CA GLU A 55 17.52 -7.51 -10.26
C GLU A 55 16.57 -8.70 -10.41
N LYS A 56 16.20 -9.34 -9.31
CA LYS A 56 15.25 -10.47 -9.31
C LYS A 56 13.86 -10.03 -9.72
N ALA A 57 13.40 -8.85 -9.30
CA ALA A 57 12.12 -8.28 -9.70
C ALA A 57 12.09 -8.00 -11.21
N MET A 58 13.15 -7.41 -11.78
CA MET A 58 13.29 -7.21 -13.22
C MET A 58 13.29 -8.52 -13.98
N ALA A 59 14.02 -9.53 -13.52
CA ALA A 59 14.06 -10.85 -14.13
C ALA A 59 12.68 -11.55 -14.09
N ALA A 60 11.86 -11.27 -13.07
CA ALA A 60 10.46 -11.71 -12.98
C ALA A 60 9.51 -10.88 -13.87
N GLY A 61 10.01 -9.86 -14.56
CA GLY A 61 9.29 -9.03 -15.52
C GLY A 61 8.61 -7.80 -14.90
N ALA A 62 8.97 -7.35 -13.72
CA ALA A 62 8.52 -6.09 -13.18
C ALA A 62 9.40 -4.92 -13.67
N GLU A 63 8.82 -3.72 -13.72
CA GLU A 63 9.56 -2.47 -13.82
C GLU A 63 10.07 -2.08 -12.43
N VAL A 64 11.34 -1.69 -12.31
CA VAL A 64 11.93 -1.34 -11.00
C VAL A 64 12.19 0.15 -10.93
N VAL A 65 11.67 0.77 -9.88
CA VAL A 65 11.98 2.16 -9.51
C VAL A 65 12.83 2.12 -8.25
N SER A 66 14.13 2.36 -8.42
CA SER A 66 15.10 2.41 -7.33
C SER A 66 15.84 3.74 -7.32
N ARG A 67 16.27 4.17 -6.16
CA ARG A 67 17.08 5.36 -5.94
C ARG A 67 18.30 4.99 -5.12
N GLY A 68 19.45 5.56 -5.42
CA GLY A 68 20.77 5.16 -4.95
C GLY A 68 20.98 5.08 -3.41
N HIS A 69 20.00 5.47 -2.61
CA HIS A 69 20.00 5.35 -1.15
C HIS A 69 18.57 5.24 -0.57
N PRO A 70 18.40 4.69 0.64
CA PRO A 70 17.09 4.52 1.26
C PRO A 70 16.38 5.85 1.52
N HIS A 71 15.12 5.95 1.08
CA HIS A 71 14.27 7.12 1.30
C HIS A 71 13.03 6.80 2.15
N GLY A 72 12.83 5.52 2.43
CA GLY A 72 11.68 4.98 3.14
C GLY A 72 10.47 4.72 2.24
N LYS A 73 9.60 3.82 2.69
CA LYS A 73 8.47 3.26 1.91
C LYS A 73 7.65 4.33 1.18
N GLY A 74 7.14 5.34 1.91
CA GLY A 74 6.25 6.35 1.31
C GLY A 74 6.88 7.13 0.16
N ALA A 75 8.17 7.48 0.26
CA ALA A 75 8.86 8.22 -0.79
C ALA A 75 9.15 7.36 -2.03
N ASN A 76 9.49 6.08 -1.85
CA ASN A 76 9.73 5.17 -2.97
C ASN A 76 8.44 4.76 -3.67
N VAL A 77 7.39 4.45 -2.91
CA VAL A 77 6.07 4.17 -3.48
C VAL A 77 5.51 5.40 -4.22
N THR A 78 5.78 6.62 -3.74
CA THR A 78 5.44 7.85 -4.48
C THR A 78 6.13 7.90 -5.84
N ALA A 79 7.44 7.64 -5.90
CA ALA A 79 8.18 7.64 -7.17
C ALA A 79 7.66 6.57 -8.15
N ALA A 80 7.37 5.36 -7.66
CA ALA A 80 6.78 4.32 -8.49
C ALA A 80 5.35 4.66 -8.96
N ALA A 81 4.55 5.30 -8.11
CA ALA A 81 3.22 5.78 -8.47
C ALA A 81 3.28 6.87 -9.57
N GLU A 82 4.22 7.80 -9.48
CA GLU A 82 4.45 8.82 -10.49
C GLU A 82 4.89 8.20 -11.83
N ALA A 83 5.77 7.18 -11.79
CA ALA A 83 6.17 6.41 -12.97
C ALA A 83 4.96 5.69 -13.59
N ALA A 84 4.14 5.03 -12.79
CA ALA A 84 2.93 4.37 -13.26
C ALA A 84 1.92 5.34 -13.87
N LEU A 85 1.78 6.55 -13.32
CA LEU A 85 0.88 7.58 -13.85
C LEU A 85 1.40 8.24 -15.14
N SER A 86 2.69 8.14 -15.44
CA SER A 86 3.30 8.72 -16.66
C SER A 86 3.05 7.88 -17.93
N VAL A 87 2.59 6.65 -17.76
CA VAL A 87 2.29 5.73 -18.88
C VAL A 87 1.04 6.19 -19.63
N GLN A 88 1.00 5.92 -20.94
CA GLN A 88 -0.14 6.21 -21.80
C GLN A 88 -0.70 4.90 -22.42
N PRO A 89 -1.99 4.61 -22.26
CA PRO A 89 -2.94 5.28 -21.39
C PRO A 89 -2.61 5.09 -19.89
N PRO A 90 -2.98 6.03 -19.01
CA PRO A 90 -2.75 5.88 -17.59
C PRO A 90 -3.65 4.76 -17.01
N PRO A 91 -3.23 4.09 -15.93
CA PRO A 91 -4.04 3.06 -15.30
C PRO A 91 -5.36 3.65 -14.76
N ARG A 92 -6.42 2.84 -14.76
CA ARG A 92 -7.70 3.19 -14.11
C ARG A 92 -7.70 2.82 -12.63
N PHE A 93 -7.00 1.73 -12.30
CA PHE A 93 -6.91 1.16 -10.96
C PHE A 93 -5.46 0.99 -10.55
N VAL A 94 -5.21 1.09 -9.26
CA VAL A 94 -3.89 0.87 -8.68
C VAL A 94 -3.99 -0.07 -7.49
N LEU A 95 -3.13 -1.09 -7.49
CA LEU A 95 -2.94 -2.02 -6.38
C LEU A 95 -1.60 -1.71 -5.72
N LEU A 96 -1.61 -1.42 -4.43
CA LEU A 96 -0.40 -1.33 -3.60
C LEU A 96 -0.27 -2.61 -2.78
N CYS A 97 0.93 -3.18 -2.70
CA CYS A 97 1.21 -4.30 -1.83
C CYS A 97 2.68 -4.34 -1.38
N ASP A 98 2.98 -5.19 -0.41
CA ASP A 98 4.33 -5.41 0.10
C ASP A 98 5.03 -6.55 -0.66
N GLY A 99 6.35 -6.49 -0.82
CA GLY A 99 7.16 -7.45 -1.58
C GLY A 99 7.32 -8.81 -0.90
N ASP A 100 6.96 -8.92 0.37
CA ASP A 100 7.10 -10.13 1.19
C ASP A 100 5.89 -11.08 1.17
N LEU A 101 4.85 -10.78 0.39
CA LEU A 101 3.62 -11.58 0.32
C LEU A 101 3.81 -12.96 -0.32
N GLY A 102 4.83 -13.14 -1.19
CA GLY A 102 5.02 -14.38 -1.92
C GLY A 102 3.77 -14.80 -2.69
N ALA A 103 3.46 -16.10 -2.68
CA ALA A 103 2.29 -16.65 -3.37
C ALA A 103 0.94 -16.08 -2.85
N SER A 104 0.89 -15.58 -1.60
CA SER A 104 -0.37 -15.01 -1.06
C SER A 104 -0.78 -13.70 -1.75
N ALA A 105 0.10 -13.08 -2.54
CA ALA A 105 -0.23 -11.92 -3.35
C ALA A 105 -1.39 -12.20 -4.35
N ALA A 106 -1.58 -13.45 -4.76
CA ALA A 106 -2.73 -13.85 -5.57
C ALA A 106 -4.09 -13.59 -4.88
N ARG A 107 -4.12 -13.55 -3.55
CA ARG A 107 -5.33 -13.31 -2.76
C ARG A 107 -5.75 -11.84 -2.68
N LEU A 108 -5.06 -10.95 -3.39
CA LEU A 108 -5.38 -9.52 -3.45
C LEU A 108 -6.49 -9.19 -4.46
N ALA A 109 -6.89 -10.13 -5.33
CA ALA A 109 -7.93 -9.92 -6.34
C ALA A 109 -9.22 -9.29 -5.79
N PRO A 110 -9.77 -9.74 -4.64
CA PRO A 110 -11.00 -9.16 -4.11
C PRO A 110 -10.93 -7.66 -3.79
N LEU A 111 -9.73 -7.11 -3.52
CA LEU A 111 -9.58 -5.65 -3.33
C LEU A 111 -9.77 -4.90 -4.65
N VAL A 112 -9.20 -5.43 -5.73
CA VAL A 112 -9.34 -4.85 -7.08
C VAL A 112 -10.78 -4.96 -7.55
N ASP A 113 -11.41 -6.12 -7.33
CA ASP A 113 -12.81 -6.38 -7.69
C ASP A 113 -13.77 -5.41 -7.00
N ALA A 114 -13.57 -5.14 -5.69
CA ALA A 114 -14.41 -4.21 -4.95
C ALA A 114 -14.32 -2.77 -5.49
N VAL A 115 -13.14 -2.35 -5.96
CA VAL A 115 -12.96 -1.03 -6.56
C VAL A 115 -13.48 -0.98 -8.00
N ALA A 116 -13.20 -2.01 -8.80
CA ALA A 116 -13.67 -2.11 -10.18
C ALA A 116 -15.20 -2.25 -10.26
N GLY A 117 -15.81 -2.96 -9.29
CA GLY A 117 -17.26 -3.08 -9.15
C GLY A 117 -17.93 -1.87 -8.48
N GLU A 118 -17.19 -0.77 -8.25
CA GLU A 118 -17.69 0.48 -7.67
C GLU A 118 -18.28 0.35 -6.25
N GLU A 119 -17.95 -0.71 -5.51
CA GLU A 119 -18.38 -0.88 -4.12
C GLU A 119 -17.70 0.14 -3.18
N CYS A 120 -16.46 0.54 -3.52
CA CYS A 120 -15.69 1.56 -2.84
C CYS A 120 -14.69 2.21 -3.80
N ASP A 121 -14.05 3.29 -3.35
CA ASP A 121 -13.02 3.99 -4.12
C ASP A 121 -11.61 3.63 -3.64
N LEU A 122 -11.50 3.15 -2.39
CA LEU A 122 -10.30 2.64 -1.73
C LEU A 122 -10.65 1.38 -0.93
N ALA A 123 -10.13 0.22 -1.33
CA ALA A 123 -10.21 -1.03 -0.62
C ALA A 123 -8.91 -1.30 0.15
N VAL A 124 -8.99 -1.76 1.39
CA VAL A 124 -7.85 -2.05 2.27
C VAL A 124 -7.97 -3.46 2.81
N ALA A 125 -6.91 -4.27 2.70
CA ALA A 125 -6.90 -5.59 3.30
C ALA A 125 -6.76 -5.50 4.82
N SER A 126 -7.62 -6.19 5.56
CA SER A 126 -7.40 -6.58 6.94
C SER A 126 -6.97 -8.04 7.01
N PHE A 127 -6.16 -8.38 8.01
CA PHE A 127 -5.63 -9.74 8.13
C PHE A 127 -6.51 -10.57 9.04
N SER A 128 -6.91 -11.77 8.58
CA SER A 128 -7.71 -12.73 9.35
C SER A 128 -6.98 -13.30 10.57
N ARG A 129 -5.65 -13.35 10.51
CA ARG A 129 -4.81 -13.85 11.60
C ARG A 129 -4.12 -12.71 12.33
N HIS A 130 -4.43 -12.53 13.61
CA HIS A 130 -3.66 -11.68 14.51
C HIS A 130 -2.31 -12.36 14.79
N VAL A 131 -1.27 -11.97 14.05
CA VAL A 131 0.11 -12.33 14.40
C VAL A 131 0.51 -11.52 15.62
N GLY A 132 0.47 -12.17 16.78
CA GLY A 132 0.55 -11.58 18.09
C GLY A 132 1.87 -10.90 18.41
N GLY A 133 1.80 -9.88 19.26
CA GLY A 133 2.86 -9.43 20.15
C GLY A 133 3.50 -8.09 19.82
N GLY A 134 2.98 -7.01 20.35
CA GLY A 134 3.65 -5.72 20.48
C GLY A 134 3.10 -4.56 19.66
N PHE A 135 2.13 -4.78 18.80
CA PHE A 135 1.51 -3.76 17.94
C PHE A 135 0.42 -2.93 18.62
N GLY A 136 0.02 -3.23 19.86
CA GLY A 136 -1.14 -2.61 20.50
C GLY A 136 -1.08 -1.09 20.55
N ILE A 137 0.05 -0.51 20.96
CA ILE A 137 0.18 0.95 21.12
C ILE A 137 0.22 1.66 19.76
N ALA A 138 1.03 1.19 18.82
CA ALA A 138 1.15 1.80 17.50
C ALA A 138 -0.16 1.67 16.71
N LEU A 139 -0.79 0.50 16.74
CA LEU A 139 -2.07 0.26 16.10
C LEU A 139 -3.19 1.09 16.73
N GLY A 140 -3.24 1.15 18.06
CA GLY A 140 -4.18 1.98 18.80
C GLY A 140 -4.03 3.47 18.48
N PHE A 141 -2.79 3.98 18.42
CA PHE A 141 -2.52 5.34 18.02
C PHE A 141 -2.96 5.61 16.56
N ALA A 142 -2.67 4.69 15.62
CA ALA A 142 -3.07 4.83 14.23
C ALA A 142 -4.60 4.91 14.08
N ARG A 143 -5.35 4.01 14.74
CA ARG A 143 -6.82 4.04 14.78
C ARG A 143 -7.36 5.34 15.38
N TRP A 144 -6.81 5.75 16.51
CA TRP A 144 -7.18 7.00 17.16
C TRP A 144 -6.91 8.21 16.25
N ALA A 145 -5.75 8.25 15.59
CA ALA A 145 -5.37 9.36 14.71
C ALA A 145 -6.31 9.47 13.50
N ILE A 146 -6.62 8.36 12.82
CA ILE A 146 -7.55 8.33 11.68
C ILE A 146 -8.93 8.79 12.14
N ARG A 147 -9.48 8.17 13.20
CA ARG A 147 -10.77 8.57 13.75
C ARG A 147 -10.81 10.05 14.11
N ARG A 148 -9.77 10.58 14.75
CA ARG A 148 -9.68 12.00 15.15
C ARG A 148 -9.55 12.95 13.98
N LEU A 149 -8.92 12.54 12.88
CA LEU A 149 -8.65 13.37 11.71
C LEU A 149 -9.78 13.37 10.68
N CYS A 150 -10.43 12.24 10.45
CA CYS A 150 -11.46 12.10 9.40
C CYS A 150 -12.74 11.39 9.84
N GLY A 151 -12.86 10.97 11.10
CA GLY A 151 -14.11 10.42 11.67
C GLY A 151 -14.35 8.94 11.34
N VAL A 152 -13.47 8.26 10.61
CA VAL A 152 -13.62 6.87 10.22
C VAL A 152 -12.97 5.93 11.24
N GLU A 153 -13.67 4.85 11.59
CA GLU A 153 -13.10 3.73 12.34
C GLU A 153 -12.48 2.72 11.38
N THR A 154 -11.27 2.23 11.72
CA THR A 154 -10.51 1.30 10.89
C THR A 154 -10.04 0.10 11.70
N VAL A 155 -10.07 -1.09 11.09
CA VAL A 155 -9.53 -2.33 11.66
C VAL A 155 -8.03 -2.46 11.31
N ALA A 156 -7.66 -2.10 10.08
CA ALA A 156 -6.32 -2.27 9.51
C ALA A 156 -5.67 -0.93 9.08
N PRO A 157 -5.48 0.05 10.00
CA PRO A 157 -5.04 1.41 9.66
C PRO A 157 -3.64 1.50 9.01
N ILE A 158 -2.82 0.47 9.20
CA ILE A 158 -1.42 0.40 8.73
C ILE A 158 -1.20 -0.72 7.71
N SER A 159 -2.27 -1.27 7.12
CA SER A 159 -2.14 -2.26 6.05
C SER A 159 -1.60 -1.59 4.77
N GLY A 160 -0.54 -2.18 4.20
CA GLY A 160 0.06 -1.76 2.94
C GLY A 160 -0.68 -2.29 1.70
N GLN A 161 -1.56 -3.28 1.88
CA GLN A 161 -2.29 -3.94 0.80
C GLN A 161 -3.59 -3.18 0.52
N ARG A 162 -3.60 -2.43 -0.59
CA ARG A 162 -4.68 -1.50 -0.93
C ARG A 162 -4.94 -1.49 -2.43
N ALA A 163 -6.20 -1.53 -2.82
CA ALA A 163 -6.60 -1.23 -4.19
C ALA A 163 -7.37 0.09 -4.22
N MET A 164 -7.22 0.86 -5.28
CA MET A 164 -7.88 2.15 -5.40
C MET A 164 -8.08 2.57 -6.86
N ARG A 165 -9.03 3.48 -7.07
CA ARG A 165 -9.18 4.20 -8.33
C ARG A 165 -7.98 5.15 -8.50
N VAL A 166 -7.61 5.42 -9.74
CA VAL A 166 -6.47 6.33 -10.03
C VAL A 166 -6.68 7.74 -9.49
N GLU A 167 -7.94 8.19 -9.39
CA GLU A 167 -8.29 9.49 -8.81
C GLU A 167 -7.94 9.57 -7.32
N VAL A 168 -8.12 8.47 -6.57
CA VAL A 168 -7.72 8.37 -5.16
C VAL A 168 -6.21 8.46 -5.03
N LEU A 169 -5.48 7.72 -5.90
CA LEU A 169 -4.01 7.81 -5.93
C LEU A 169 -3.55 9.25 -6.13
N ARG A 170 -4.08 9.94 -7.16
CA ARG A 170 -3.73 11.34 -7.46
C ARG A 170 -4.05 12.29 -6.31
N ALA A 171 -5.17 12.08 -5.63
CA ALA A 171 -5.59 12.93 -4.50
C ALA A 171 -4.75 12.71 -3.23
N THR A 172 -4.06 11.56 -3.11
CA THR A 172 -3.28 11.19 -1.93
C THR A 172 -1.77 11.32 -2.11
N LEU A 173 -1.30 11.59 -3.33
CA LEU A 173 0.10 11.89 -3.63
C LEU A 173 0.47 13.35 -3.27
N PRO A 174 1.75 13.61 -2.86
CA PRO A 174 2.76 12.62 -2.50
C PRO A 174 2.45 11.96 -1.17
N PHE A 175 2.79 10.67 -1.04
CA PHE A 175 2.54 9.95 0.20
C PHE A 175 3.37 10.47 1.36
N ALA A 176 2.84 10.34 2.57
CA ALA A 176 3.59 10.65 3.78
C ALA A 176 4.82 9.75 3.90
N GLN A 177 5.92 10.31 4.39
CA GLN A 177 7.18 9.57 4.52
C GLN A 177 7.12 8.48 5.58
N GLY A 178 7.93 7.45 5.40
CA GLY A 178 8.11 6.36 6.35
C GLY A 178 6.83 5.57 6.59
N TYR A 179 6.60 5.20 7.85
CA TYR A 179 5.45 4.41 8.30
C TYR A 179 4.13 5.20 8.38
N GLY A 180 4.16 6.49 8.09
CA GLY A 180 2.96 7.33 8.07
C GLY A 180 2.15 7.25 6.78
N MET A 181 2.66 6.56 5.75
CA MET A 181 2.06 6.48 4.43
C MET A 181 0.59 6.03 4.48
N GLU A 182 0.33 4.91 5.12
CA GLU A 182 -0.99 4.27 5.15
C GLU A 182 -2.02 5.13 5.91
N ILE A 183 -1.63 5.70 7.06
CA ILE A 183 -2.47 6.61 7.83
C ILE A 183 -2.78 7.86 7.02
N GLY A 184 -1.73 8.43 6.40
CA GLY A 184 -1.86 9.61 5.58
C GLY A 184 -2.83 9.41 4.41
N MET A 185 -2.64 8.34 3.65
CA MET A 185 -3.48 7.97 2.52
C MET A 185 -4.94 7.81 2.94
N THR A 186 -5.22 7.10 4.04
CA THR A 186 -6.58 6.91 4.54
C THR A 186 -7.23 8.26 4.88
N VAL A 187 -6.52 9.11 5.63
CA VAL A 187 -7.05 10.43 6.03
C VAL A 187 -7.30 11.32 4.81
N ASP A 188 -6.35 11.36 3.88
CA ASP A 188 -6.43 12.23 2.71
C ASP A 188 -7.55 11.77 1.75
N ALA A 189 -7.68 10.46 1.51
CA ALA A 189 -8.74 9.88 0.68
C ALA A 189 -10.14 10.17 1.27
N VAL A 190 -10.33 9.88 2.56
CA VAL A 190 -11.64 10.12 3.22
C VAL A 190 -11.99 11.61 3.25
N ARG A 191 -11.02 12.49 3.49
CA ARG A 191 -11.25 13.95 3.45
C ARG A 191 -11.57 14.49 2.07
N ALA A 192 -11.05 13.83 1.04
CA ALA A 192 -11.40 14.12 -0.36
C ALA A 192 -12.79 13.58 -0.77
N GLY A 193 -13.47 12.87 0.14
CA GLY A 193 -14.82 12.34 -0.08
C GLY A 193 -14.87 10.93 -0.65
N TYR A 194 -13.74 10.24 -0.78
CA TYR A 194 -13.69 8.87 -1.29
C TYR A 194 -14.17 7.85 -0.26
N ARG A 195 -14.85 6.81 -0.73
CA ARG A 195 -15.41 5.73 0.07
C ARG A 195 -14.33 4.69 0.38
N LEU A 196 -14.06 4.47 1.67
CA LEU A 196 -13.16 3.45 2.18
C LEU A 196 -13.93 2.18 2.51
N ARG A 197 -13.38 1.02 2.14
CA ARG A 197 -13.83 -0.30 2.59
C ARG A 197 -12.64 -1.13 3.06
N GLU A 198 -12.77 -1.79 4.22
CA GLU A 198 -11.82 -2.81 4.66
C GLU A 198 -12.38 -4.19 4.36
N GLN A 199 -11.53 -5.09 3.88
CA GLN A 199 -11.88 -6.46 3.52
C GLN A 199 -10.89 -7.44 4.14
N GLU A 200 -11.41 -8.44 4.83
CA GLU A 200 -10.60 -9.47 5.46
C GLU A 200 -10.04 -10.44 4.40
N LEU A 201 -8.72 -10.61 4.41
CA LEU A 201 -8.01 -11.50 3.51
C LEU A 201 -7.02 -12.37 4.31
N ASP A 202 -6.87 -13.63 3.88
CA ASP A 202 -5.87 -14.54 4.44
C ASP A 202 -4.53 -14.36 3.72
N LEU A 203 -3.76 -13.38 4.14
CA LEU A 203 -2.46 -13.03 3.58
C LEU A 203 -1.33 -13.49 4.48
N GLU A 204 -0.24 -13.93 3.87
CA GLU A 204 1.03 -14.20 4.55
C GLU A 204 1.89 -12.94 4.55
N HIS A 205 2.54 -12.66 5.68
CA HIS A 205 3.54 -11.61 5.77
C HIS A 205 4.64 -12.03 6.76
N ARG A 206 5.82 -11.45 6.62
CA ARG A 206 6.93 -11.71 7.52
C ARG A 206 6.66 -11.13 8.91
N ALA A 207 6.56 -12.00 9.92
CA ALA A 207 6.44 -11.57 11.31
C ALA A 207 7.73 -10.85 11.75
N THR A 208 7.64 -9.58 12.13
CA THR A 208 8.76 -8.83 12.71
C THR A 208 9.09 -9.38 14.11
N GLY A 209 10.36 -9.74 14.34
CA GLY A 209 10.84 -10.31 15.60
C GLY A 209 10.69 -9.39 16.83
N ARG A 210 10.90 -10.00 18.03
CA ARG A 210 10.80 -9.32 19.35
C ARG A 210 12.14 -8.84 19.90
N ASP A 211 13.13 -8.56 19.07
CA ASP A 211 14.46 -8.14 19.45
C ASP A 211 14.60 -6.61 19.69
N LEU A 212 15.78 -6.16 20.11
CA LEU A 212 16.09 -4.74 20.32
C LEU A 212 15.88 -3.89 19.04
N GLY A 213 16.08 -4.48 17.85
CA GLY A 213 15.75 -3.87 16.56
C GLY A 213 14.27 -3.56 16.43
N GLY A 214 13.40 -4.45 16.90
CA GLY A 214 11.96 -4.26 16.95
C GLY A 214 11.51 -3.11 17.85
N PHE A 215 12.26 -2.77 18.91
CA PHE A 215 11.93 -1.64 19.79
C PHE A 215 12.25 -0.29 19.12
N LEU A 216 13.39 -0.19 18.46
CA LEU A 216 13.80 0.99 17.72
C LEU A 216 12.89 1.23 16.49
N HIS A 217 12.49 0.13 15.84
CA HIS A 217 11.51 0.15 14.75
C HIS A 217 10.17 0.74 15.20
N ARG A 218 9.63 0.31 16.36
CA ARG A 218 8.38 0.81 16.93
C ARG A 218 8.45 2.30 17.31
N ALA A 219 9.58 2.75 17.86
CA ALA A 219 9.78 4.16 18.17
C ALA A 219 9.77 5.03 16.90
N ARG A 220 10.39 4.55 15.81
CA ARG A 220 10.33 5.21 14.50
C ARG A 220 8.91 5.25 13.93
N GLN A 221 8.16 4.15 14.04
CA GLN A 221 6.75 4.12 13.61
C GLN A 221 5.91 5.17 14.34
N LEU A 222 5.97 5.21 15.68
CA LEU A 222 5.21 6.19 16.48
C LEU A 222 5.60 7.64 16.15
N ARG A 223 6.89 7.90 15.93
CA ARG A 223 7.36 9.23 15.50
C ARG A 223 6.76 9.62 14.16
N ASP A 224 6.77 8.72 13.18
CA ASP A 224 6.25 8.99 11.83
C ASP A 224 4.72 9.15 11.85
N PHE A 225 4.01 8.34 12.64
CA PHE A 225 2.56 8.51 12.87
C PHE A 225 2.25 9.87 13.51
N GLY A 226 3.04 10.29 14.52
CA GLY A 226 2.90 11.60 15.15
C GLY A 226 3.11 12.76 14.17
N ARG A 227 4.12 12.65 13.29
CA ARG A 227 4.37 13.65 12.24
C ARG A 227 3.20 13.77 11.28
N VAL A 228 2.66 12.63 10.81
CA VAL A 228 1.49 12.59 9.92
C VAL A 228 0.27 13.21 10.60
N TYR A 229 0.01 12.84 11.86
CA TYR A 229 -1.08 13.41 12.63
C TYR A 229 -0.96 14.93 12.74
N LEU A 230 0.21 15.45 13.13
CA LEU A 230 0.43 16.89 13.30
C LEU A 230 0.31 17.66 11.98
N ALA A 231 0.87 17.12 10.90
CA ALA A 231 0.76 17.72 9.57
C ALA A 231 -0.70 17.83 9.13
N ARG A 232 -1.47 16.74 9.24
CA ARG A 232 -2.87 16.71 8.80
C ARG A 232 -3.85 17.39 9.77
N ARG A 233 -3.50 17.52 11.04
CA ARG A 233 -4.28 18.32 11.99
C ARG A 233 -4.30 19.81 11.62
N ARG A 234 -3.21 20.31 11.05
CA ARG A 234 -3.09 21.71 10.60
C ARG A 234 -3.89 21.98 9.32
N LEU A 235 -4.06 20.97 8.46
CA LEU A 235 -4.87 21.03 7.26
C LEU A 235 -6.35 20.77 7.60
N ARG A 236 -6.93 21.58 8.48
CA ARG A 236 -8.37 21.52 8.74
C ARG A 236 -9.11 21.89 7.45
N SER A 237 -10.06 21.00 7.02
CA SER A 237 -10.94 21.28 5.89
C SER A 237 -11.53 22.68 5.98
N PRO A 238 -11.47 23.51 4.94
CA PRO A 238 -12.36 24.66 4.83
C PRO A 238 -13.75 24.12 4.57
N GLY A 239 -14.69 24.27 5.54
CA GLY A 239 -16.12 24.15 5.28
C GLY A 239 -16.84 22.89 5.78
N ARG A 240 -17.10 22.82 7.08
CA ARG A 240 -18.40 22.46 7.63
C ARG A 240 -18.80 23.59 8.60
N ARG A 241 -19.51 24.56 8.08
CA ARG A 241 -20.44 25.38 8.86
C ARG A 241 -21.81 24.75 8.80
#